data_05c897a6e08d5eab76536cc68aab96ce
#
_entry.id   05c897a6e08d5eab76536cc68aab96ce
#
_cell.length_a   1.000
_cell.length_b   1.000
_cell.length_c   1.000
_cell.angle_alpha   90.00
_cell.angle_beta   90.00
_cell.angle_gamma   90.00
#
_symmetry.space_group_name_H-M   'P 1'
#
loop_
_entity.id
_entity.type
_entity.pdbx_description
1 polymer ?
#
loop_
_entity_poly.entity_id
_entity_poly.type
_entity_poly.pdbx_seq_one_letter_code
_entity_poly.pdbx_strand_id
1 'polypeptide(L)'
;MTAATILLHLDQDAVAVGQRAFGHAVRSGHRYLGAEHILLALAEAGTPAGAVLREHGLTPDRVEAELARLAGAGLFGDLDRAALASAGIDVDAVRAQAEATFGRPALSRANQAVHRGPLISRWNPRRVRVSGAERDGVFLPHSRSAEQALHHARQEAAARHAPEVSTGHLALGLIAADGGLVPPILAALGVSAYTLRTAVGDRCAPAG
;
A
#
# COMPACT_ATOMS: atom_id res chain seq x y z
N MET A 1 -28.54 20.67 -4.10
CA MET A 1 -28.53 19.27 -3.60
C MET A 1 -27.22 19.05 -2.88
N THR A 2 -27.27 19.10 -1.55
CA THR A 2 -26.10 19.00 -0.68
C THR A 2 -25.63 17.55 -0.69
N ALA A 3 -24.44 17.27 -1.19
CA ALA A 3 -23.80 15.97 -1.11
C ALA A 3 -23.54 15.69 0.39
N ALA A 4 -24.40 14.91 1.01
CA ALA A 4 -24.15 14.34 2.31
C ALA A 4 -22.89 13.47 2.16
N THR A 5 -21.77 13.91 2.74
CA THR A 5 -20.58 13.08 2.89
C THR A 5 -20.97 11.93 3.82
N ILE A 6 -21.44 10.83 3.24
CA ILE A 6 -21.70 9.59 3.98
C ILE A 6 -20.34 9.13 4.46
N LEU A 7 -20.07 9.27 5.75
CA LEU A 7 -18.95 8.64 6.44
C LEU A 7 -19.24 7.14 6.49
N LEU A 8 -18.93 6.42 5.41
CA LEU A 8 -19.02 4.97 5.39
C LEU A 8 -17.94 4.42 6.33
N HIS A 9 -18.39 3.64 7.29
CA HIS A 9 -17.52 2.91 8.19
C HIS A 9 -16.98 1.65 7.51
N LEU A 10 -15.84 1.19 7.99
CA LEU A 10 -15.30 -0.10 7.58
C LEU A 10 -16.07 -1.21 8.33
N ASP A 11 -16.36 -2.32 7.66
CA ASP A 11 -16.83 -3.52 8.34
C ASP A 11 -15.72 -4.14 9.21
N GLN A 12 -16.08 -5.14 10.00
CA GLN A 12 -15.16 -5.78 10.95
C GLN A 12 -13.93 -6.39 10.24
N ASP A 13 -14.11 -7.00 9.08
CA ASP A 13 -13.02 -7.62 8.32
C ASP A 13 -12.11 -6.57 7.70
N ALA A 14 -12.67 -5.49 7.18
CA ALA A 14 -11.88 -4.36 6.65
C ALA A 14 -11.08 -3.65 7.76
N VAL A 15 -11.67 -3.52 8.96
CA VAL A 15 -10.94 -3.02 10.15
C VAL A 15 -9.78 -3.96 10.49
N ALA A 16 -10.00 -5.28 10.50
CA ALA A 16 -8.94 -6.26 10.78
C ALA A 16 -7.81 -6.19 9.73
N VAL A 17 -8.16 -6.01 8.45
CA VAL A 17 -7.17 -5.76 7.37
C VAL A 17 -6.39 -4.47 7.63
N GLY A 18 -7.05 -3.39 8.01
CA GLY A 18 -6.38 -2.13 8.36
C GLY A 18 -5.38 -2.28 9.51
N GLN A 19 -5.76 -3.04 10.55
CA GLN A 19 -4.88 -3.31 11.68
C GLN A 19 -3.66 -4.16 11.30
N ARG A 20 -3.82 -5.16 10.43
CA ARG A 20 -2.70 -5.95 9.89
C ARG A 20 -1.78 -5.09 9.03
N ALA A 21 -2.35 -4.28 8.13
CA ALA A 21 -1.60 -3.34 7.29
C ALA A 21 -0.75 -2.39 8.13
N PHE A 22 -1.30 -1.86 9.23
CA PHE A 22 -0.54 -1.08 10.19
C PHE A 22 0.61 -1.88 10.80
N GLY A 23 0.36 -3.12 11.22
CA GLY A 23 1.39 -4.02 11.74
C GLY A 23 2.51 -4.29 10.71
N HIS A 24 2.19 -4.47 9.43
CA HIS A 24 3.18 -4.61 8.37
C HIS A 24 4.04 -3.35 8.23
N ALA A 25 3.43 -2.17 8.16
CA ALA A 25 4.14 -0.90 8.05
C ALA A 25 5.11 -0.68 9.22
N VAL A 26 4.67 -0.97 10.45
CA VAL A 26 5.52 -0.88 11.65
C VAL A 26 6.69 -1.87 11.62
N ARG A 27 6.42 -3.15 11.28
CA ARG A 27 7.47 -4.17 11.18
C ARG A 27 8.52 -3.85 10.12
N SER A 28 8.07 -3.29 8.99
CA SER A 28 8.96 -2.84 7.91
C SER A 28 9.70 -1.55 8.25
N GLY A 29 9.39 -0.90 9.37
CA GLY A 29 9.98 0.36 9.78
C GLY A 29 9.56 1.55 8.90
N HIS A 30 8.42 1.44 8.21
CA HIS A 30 7.91 2.50 7.36
C HIS A 30 7.27 3.62 8.20
N ARG A 31 7.37 4.84 7.71
CA ARG A 31 6.83 6.04 8.35
C ARG A 31 5.38 6.36 7.95
N TYR A 32 4.82 5.56 7.09
CA TYR A 32 3.49 5.74 6.52
C TYR A 32 2.81 4.39 6.33
N LEU A 33 1.51 4.40 6.30
CA LEU A 33 0.70 3.27 5.88
C LEU A 33 0.40 3.44 4.38
N GLY A 34 1.02 2.59 3.56
CA GLY A 34 0.88 2.60 2.10
C GLY A 34 -0.16 1.62 1.60
N ALA A 35 -0.58 1.78 0.34
CA ALA A 35 -1.49 0.87 -0.34
C ALA A 35 -0.94 -0.56 -0.43
N GLU A 36 0.38 -0.70 -0.52
CA GLU A 36 1.09 -1.98 -0.52
C GLU A 36 0.91 -2.76 0.79
N HIS A 37 0.87 -2.09 1.93
CA HIS A 37 0.61 -2.74 3.21
C HIS A 37 -0.83 -3.25 3.31
N ILE A 38 -1.78 -2.50 2.74
CA ILE A 38 -3.18 -2.91 2.66
C ILE A 38 -3.32 -4.11 1.72
N LEU A 39 -2.61 -4.11 0.57
CA LEU A 39 -2.60 -5.24 -0.37
C LEU A 39 -2.09 -6.52 0.30
N LEU A 40 -0.96 -6.44 1.01
CA LEU A 40 -0.39 -7.58 1.73
C LEU A 40 -1.36 -8.11 2.79
N ALA A 41 -1.93 -7.22 3.60
CA ALA A 41 -2.90 -7.59 4.63
C ALA A 41 -4.19 -8.22 4.06
N LEU A 42 -4.65 -7.76 2.88
CA LEU A 42 -5.77 -8.37 2.16
C LEU A 42 -5.42 -9.76 1.64
N ALA A 43 -4.22 -9.94 1.08
CA ALA A 43 -3.76 -11.26 0.61
C ALA A 43 -3.68 -12.29 1.74
N GLU A 44 -3.36 -11.87 2.97
CA GLU A 44 -3.36 -12.70 4.18
C GLU A 44 -4.77 -12.98 4.71
N ALA A 45 -5.74 -12.14 4.39
CA ALA A 45 -7.07 -12.23 4.97
C ALA A 45 -7.82 -13.49 4.51
N GLY A 46 -8.53 -14.15 5.44
CA GLY A 46 -9.42 -15.28 5.16
C GLY A 46 -10.76 -14.87 4.53
N THR A 47 -10.83 -13.72 3.89
CA THR A 47 -12.04 -13.15 3.30
C THR A 47 -12.20 -13.56 1.82
N PRO A 48 -13.41 -13.45 1.24
CA PRO A 48 -13.62 -13.71 -0.19
C PRO A 48 -12.68 -12.89 -1.09
N ALA A 49 -12.45 -11.62 -0.76
CA ALA A 49 -11.52 -10.76 -1.49
C ALA A 49 -10.07 -11.29 -1.42
N GLY A 50 -9.61 -11.69 -0.21
CA GLY A 50 -8.28 -12.28 -0.05
C GLY A 50 -8.13 -13.61 -0.81
N ALA A 51 -9.18 -14.42 -0.87
CA ALA A 51 -9.19 -15.65 -1.67
C ALA A 51 -8.99 -15.35 -3.16
N VAL A 52 -9.74 -14.39 -3.71
CA VAL A 52 -9.61 -13.97 -5.11
C VAL A 52 -8.20 -13.46 -5.40
N LEU A 53 -7.61 -12.64 -4.51
CA LEU A 53 -6.24 -12.16 -4.69
C LEU A 53 -5.26 -13.34 -4.82
N ARG A 54 -5.34 -14.34 -3.93
CA ARG A 54 -4.48 -15.53 -3.94
C ARG A 54 -4.71 -16.40 -5.18
N GLU A 55 -5.95 -16.62 -5.60
CA GLU A 55 -6.32 -17.34 -6.82
C GLU A 55 -5.69 -16.71 -8.07
N HIS A 56 -5.53 -15.39 -8.07
CA HIS A 56 -4.86 -14.64 -9.15
C HIS A 56 -3.35 -14.47 -8.94
N GLY A 57 -2.76 -15.22 -8.00
CA GLY A 57 -1.31 -15.24 -7.80
C GLY A 57 -0.76 -14.14 -6.88
N LEU A 58 -1.61 -13.35 -6.25
CA LEU A 58 -1.23 -12.37 -5.23
C LEU A 58 -1.20 -13.05 -3.85
N THR A 59 -0.35 -14.07 -3.70
CA THR A 59 -0.15 -14.70 -2.39
C THR A 59 0.69 -13.80 -1.48
N PRO A 60 0.53 -13.88 -0.14
CA PRO A 60 1.31 -13.07 0.79
C PRO A 60 2.81 -13.11 0.52
N ASP A 61 3.37 -14.32 0.36
CA ASP A 61 4.80 -14.51 0.13
C ASP A 61 5.29 -13.84 -1.16
N ARG A 62 4.51 -13.92 -2.25
CA ARG A 62 4.86 -13.27 -3.52
C ARG A 62 4.76 -11.76 -3.44
N VAL A 63 3.71 -11.24 -2.78
CA VAL A 63 3.56 -9.80 -2.55
C VAL A 63 4.70 -9.29 -1.68
N GLU A 64 5.06 -9.99 -0.60
CA GLU A 64 6.16 -9.62 0.29
C GLU A 64 7.51 -9.67 -0.43
N ALA A 65 7.76 -10.69 -1.25
CA ALA A 65 8.97 -10.80 -2.07
C ALA A 65 9.11 -9.62 -3.03
N GLU A 66 8.01 -9.24 -3.72
CA GLU A 66 8.02 -8.08 -4.62
C GLU A 66 8.18 -6.76 -3.85
N LEU A 67 7.58 -6.61 -2.69
CA LEU A 67 7.81 -5.47 -1.81
C LEU A 67 9.28 -5.38 -1.39
N ALA A 68 9.89 -6.49 -1.00
CA ALA A 68 11.31 -6.54 -0.64
C ALA A 68 12.21 -6.22 -1.85
N ARG A 69 11.85 -6.70 -3.05
CA ARG A 69 12.56 -6.39 -4.29
C ARG A 69 12.48 -4.90 -4.62
N LEU A 70 11.29 -4.32 -4.57
CA LEU A 70 11.06 -2.90 -4.85
C LEU A 70 11.70 -2.01 -3.78
N ALA A 71 11.61 -2.38 -2.50
CA ALA A 71 12.31 -1.70 -1.41
C ALA A 71 13.83 -1.87 -1.51
N GLY A 72 14.30 -3.06 -1.91
CA GLY A 72 15.72 -3.36 -2.15
C GLY A 72 16.27 -2.72 -3.42
N ALA A 73 15.41 -2.37 -4.39
CA ALA A 73 15.78 -1.58 -5.57
C ALA A 73 16.25 -0.16 -5.21
N GLY A 74 16.08 0.22 -3.94
CA GLY A 74 16.88 1.28 -3.32
C GLY A 74 16.24 2.65 -3.35
N LEU A 75 17.02 3.62 -2.91
CA LEU A 75 16.75 5.06 -2.77
C LEU A 75 16.07 5.73 -3.98
N PHE A 76 15.99 5.05 -5.12
CA PHE A 76 15.43 5.56 -6.36
C PHE A 76 14.46 4.55 -6.94
N GLY A 77 13.19 4.92 -7.10
CA GLY A 77 12.20 4.14 -7.85
C GLY A 77 12.58 4.01 -9.34
N ASP A 78 11.92 3.10 -10.06
CA ASP A 78 12.21 2.90 -11.50
C ASP A 78 12.02 4.18 -12.32
N LEU A 79 11.09 5.07 -11.94
CA LEU A 79 10.92 6.40 -12.56
C LEU A 79 12.10 7.32 -12.27
N ASP A 80 12.63 7.30 -11.05
CA ASP A 80 13.80 8.09 -10.66
C ASP A 80 15.05 7.55 -11.35
N ARG A 81 15.17 6.22 -11.54
CA ARG A 81 16.25 5.59 -12.31
C ARG A 81 16.22 6.03 -13.77
N ALA A 82 15.04 6.01 -14.41
CA ALA A 82 14.90 6.45 -15.79
C ALA A 82 15.25 7.93 -15.95
N ALA A 83 14.81 8.77 -15.01
CA ALA A 83 15.14 10.19 -15.00
C ALA A 83 16.63 10.43 -14.78
N LEU A 84 17.28 9.71 -13.86
CA LEU A 84 18.72 9.81 -13.60
C LEU A 84 19.55 9.26 -14.77
N ALA A 85 19.11 8.15 -15.38
CA ALA A 85 19.76 7.61 -16.58
C ALA A 85 19.69 8.59 -17.77
N SER A 86 18.56 9.31 -17.93
CA SER A 86 18.45 10.37 -18.95
C SER A 86 19.38 11.56 -18.70
N ALA A 87 19.75 11.77 -17.43
CA ALA A 87 20.75 12.75 -17.02
C ALA A 87 22.21 12.20 -17.05
N GLY A 88 22.40 10.97 -17.56
CA GLY A 88 23.72 10.35 -17.65
C GLY A 88 24.23 9.75 -16.33
N ILE A 89 23.36 9.59 -15.32
CA ILE A 89 23.70 9.03 -14.02
C ILE A 89 23.35 7.54 -14.00
N ASP A 90 24.38 6.68 -13.95
CA ASP A 90 24.21 5.24 -13.74
C ASP A 90 24.01 4.95 -12.24
N VAL A 91 22.77 4.76 -11.85
CA VAL A 91 22.38 4.51 -10.45
C VAL A 91 22.96 3.21 -9.93
N ASP A 92 23.11 2.19 -10.77
CA ASP A 92 23.66 0.89 -10.36
C ASP A 92 25.18 1.00 -10.13
N ALA A 93 25.89 1.77 -10.96
CA ALA A 93 27.29 2.08 -10.72
C ALA A 93 27.50 2.90 -9.43
N VAL A 94 26.67 3.91 -9.18
CA VAL A 94 26.69 4.69 -7.94
C VAL A 94 26.43 3.82 -6.73
N ARG A 95 25.46 2.90 -6.81
CA ARG A 95 25.15 1.95 -5.76
C ARG A 95 26.32 0.99 -5.49
N ALA A 96 26.88 0.39 -6.55
CA ALA A 96 28.01 -0.50 -6.43
C ALA A 96 29.21 0.20 -5.80
N GLN A 97 29.49 1.45 -6.18
CA GLN A 97 30.55 2.27 -5.59
C GLN A 97 30.28 2.56 -4.09
N ALA A 98 29.04 2.88 -3.76
CA ALA A 98 28.65 3.12 -2.36
C ALA A 98 28.73 1.83 -1.53
N GLU A 99 28.34 0.67 -2.09
CA GLU A 99 28.48 -0.64 -1.44
C GLU A 99 29.98 -1.01 -1.21
N ALA A 100 30.83 -0.72 -2.19
CA ALA A 100 32.27 -0.94 -2.08
C ALA A 100 32.90 -0.04 -1.01
N THR A 101 32.42 1.21 -0.91
CA THR A 101 33.03 2.20 0.02
C THR A 101 32.53 2.04 1.45
N PHE A 102 31.24 1.79 1.65
CA PHE A 102 30.61 1.80 2.98
C PHE A 102 30.14 0.42 3.45
N GLY A 103 30.10 -0.57 2.56
CA GLY A 103 29.60 -1.91 2.81
C GLY A 103 28.08 -2.00 2.85
N ARG A 104 27.53 -3.16 2.46
CA ARG A 104 26.09 -3.45 2.48
C ARG A 104 25.37 -3.14 3.82
N PRO A 105 25.98 -3.47 4.98
CA PRO A 105 25.32 -3.17 6.26
C PRO A 105 25.16 -1.68 6.54
N ALA A 106 26.09 -0.84 6.05
CA ALA A 106 26.01 0.60 6.23
C ALA A 106 24.91 1.21 5.33
N LEU A 107 24.82 0.75 4.08
CA LEU A 107 23.76 1.17 3.16
C LEU A 107 22.38 0.73 3.64
N SER A 108 22.25 -0.49 4.15
CA SER A 108 21.01 -0.97 4.75
C SER A 108 20.60 -0.10 5.95
N ARG A 109 21.55 0.25 6.83
CA ARG A 109 21.28 1.16 7.94
C ARG A 109 20.93 2.57 7.49
N ALA A 110 21.59 3.09 6.47
CA ALA A 110 21.29 4.40 5.88
C ALA A 110 19.88 4.41 5.27
N ASN A 111 19.53 3.38 4.51
CA ASN A 111 18.20 3.20 3.95
C ASN A 111 17.14 3.13 5.06
N GLN A 112 17.37 2.32 6.10
CA GLN A 112 16.52 2.27 7.29
C GLN A 112 16.46 3.62 8.02
N ALA A 113 17.55 4.38 8.09
CA ALA A 113 17.56 5.70 8.72
C ALA A 113 16.76 6.75 7.93
N VAL A 114 16.82 6.69 6.60
CA VAL A 114 15.97 7.52 5.73
C VAL A 114 14.51 7.19 5.94
N HIS A 115 14.17 5.91 6.11
CA HIS A 115 12.81 5.46 6.40
C HIS A 115 12.42 5.60 7.90
N ARG A 116 13.41 5.66 8.81
CA ARG A 116 13.24 5.80 10.27
C ARG A 116 13.35 7.22 10.79
N GLY A 117 13.32 8.28 10.00
CA GLY A 117 13.44 9.63 10.53
C GLY A 117 12.57 9.89 11.77
N PRO A 118 12.74 10.98 12.48
CA PRO A 118 12.14 11.17 13.78
C PRO A 118 10.65 10.87 13.71
N LEU A 119 10.20 9.90 14.51
CA LEU A 119 8.79 9.71 14.82
C LEU A 119 8.26 11.10 15.16
N ILE A 120 7.26 11.57 14.43
CA ILE A 120 6.69 12.89 14.64
C ILE A 120 5.89 12.86 15.95
N SER A 121 6.57 12.67 17.07
CA SER A 121 5.99 12.80 18.40
C SER A 121 5.71 14.27 18.78
N ARG A 122 6.08 15.23 17.89
CA ARG A 122 5.85 16.67 18.07
C ARG A 122 4.94 17.29 17.00
N TRP A 123 4.28 16.48 16.17
CA TRP A 123 3.28 17.00 15.25
C TRP A 123 2.04 17.43 16.05
N ASN A 124 1.74 18.73 16.04
CA ASN A 124 0.52 19.26 16.61
C ASN A 124 -0.64 18.98 15.62
N PRO A 125 -1.53 18.01 15.89
CA PRO A 125 -2.58 17.60 14.94
C PRO A 125 -3.65 18.65 14.70
N ARG A 126 -3.58 19.81 15.40
CA ARG A 126 -4.60 20.86 15.31
C ARG A 126 -4.51 21.71 14.04
N ARG A 127 -3.45 21.63 13.24
CA ARG A 127 -3.25 22.49 12.06
C ARG A 127 -3.42 21.83 10.69
N VAL A 128 -3.31 20.51 10.59
CA VAL A 128 -3.50 19.78 9.32
C VAL A 128 -4.20 18.47 9.63
N ARG A 129 -5.35 18.22 9.01
CA ARG A 129 -6.00 16.91 9.06
C ARG A 129 -5.18 15.96 8.17
N VAL A 130 -4.23 15.25 8.75
CA VAL A 130 -3.51 14.17 8.08
C VAL A 130 -4.32 12.90 8.30
N SER A 131 -4.76 12.28 7.21
CA SER A 131 -5.35 10.95 7.25
C SER A 131 -4.29 9.95 7.68
N GLY A 132 -4.62 9.08 8.62
CA GLY A 132 -3.66 8.10 9.15
C GLY A 132 -4.31 7.11 10.09
N ALA A 133 -3.52 6.14 10.53
CA ALA A 133 -3.90 5.14 11.51
C ALA A 133 -3.06 5.28 12.78
N GLU A 134 -3.68 5.09 13.93
CA GLU A 134 -3.00 5.12 15.23
C GLU A 134 -3.26 3.82 15.98
N ARG A 135 -2.21 3.26 16.55
CA ARG A 135 -2.29 2.09 17.42
C ARG A 135 -1.12 2.10 18.41
N ASP A 136 -1.42 1.82 19.67
CA ASP A 136 -0.44 1.71 20.77
C ASP A 136 0.47 2.97 20.88
N GLY A 137 -0.09 4.16 20.63
CA GLY A 137 0.64 5.43 20.67
C GLY A 137 1.52 5.71 19.45
N VAL A 138 1.49 4.85 18.44
CA VAL A 138 2.18 5.05 17.16
C VAL A 138 1.17 5.55 16.13
N PHE A 139 1.43 6.71 15.55
CA PHE A 139 0.65 7.25 14.44
C PHE A 139 1.42 7.11 13.13
N LEU A 140 0.77 6.49 12.12
CA LEU A 140 1.28 6.42 10.76
C LEU A 140 0.34 7.18 9.83
N PRO A 141 0.81 8.25 9.15
CA PRO A 141 0.02 8.91 8.12
C PRO A 141 -0.20 7.96 6.95
N HIS A 142 -1.34 8.07 6.28
CA HIS A 142 -1.57 7.36 5.02
C HIS A 142 -0.69 7.97 3.93
N SER A 143 -0.12 7.13 3.08
CA SER A 143 0.47 7.59 1.82
C SER A 143 -0.63 8.08 0.88
N ARG A 144 -0.24 8.87 -0.12
CA ARG A 144 -1.19 9.33 -1.14
C ARG A 144 -1.90 8.17 -1.85
N SER A 145 -1.19 7.09 -2.15
CA SER A 145 -1.78 5.91 -2.77
C SER A 145 -2.76 5.18 -1.84
N ALA A 146 -2.49 5.11 -0.55
CA ALA A 146 -3.43 4.57 0.42
C ALA A 146 -4.69 5.43 0.55
N GLU A 147 -4.54 6.77 0.57
CA GLU A 147 -5.68 7.68 0.60
C GLU A 147 -6.55 7.54 -0.66
N GLN A 148 -5.94 7.43 -1.84
CA GLN A 148 -6.64 7.18 -3.10
C GLN A 148 -7.38 5.83 -3.06
N ALA A 149 -6.71 4.76 -2.62
CA ALA A 149 -7.33 3.43 -2.51
C ALA A 149 -8.54 3.45 -1.56
N LEU A 150 -8.41 4.07 -0.40
CA LEU A 150 -9.53 4.22 0.56
C LEU A 150 -10.66 5.09 0.01
N HIS A 151 -10.33 6.13 -0.75
CA HIS A 151 -11.33 6.96 -1.42
C HIS A 151 -12.12 6.16 -2.45
N HIS A 152 -11.43 5.43 -3.33
CA HIS A 152 -12.07 4.56 -4.32
C HIS A 152 -12.88 3.43 -3.66
N ALA A 153 -12.39 2.84 -2.56
CA ALA A 153 -13.15 1.84 -1.81
C ALA A 153 -14.48 2.38 -1.30
N ARG A 154 -14.51 3.61 -0.80
CA ARG A 154 -15.76 4.28 -0.40
C ARG A 154 -16.68 4.55 -1.59
N GLN A 155 -16.14 4.95 -2.72
CA GLN A 155 -16.92 5.15 -3.95
C GLN A 155 -17.55 3.83 -4.42
N GLU A 156 -16.80 2.73 -4.39
CA GLU A 156 -17.29 1.40 -4.74
C GLU A 156 -18.41 0.93 -3.79
N ALA A 157 -18.27 1.15 -2.50
CA ALA A 157 -19.32 0.85 -1.53
C ALA A 157 -20.57 1.69 -1.75
N ALA A 158 -20.41 3.00 -1.97
CA ALA A 158 -21.52 3.91 -2.25
C ALA A 158 -22.26 3.56 -3.56
N ALA A 159 -21.52 3.21 -4.62
CA ALA A 159 -22.08 2.80 -5.90
C ALA A 159 -22.92 1.51 -5.79
N ARG A 160 -22.62 0.66 -4.82
CA ARG A 160 -23.35 -0.58 -4.53
C ARG A 160 -24.38 -0.43 -3.41
N HIS A 161 -24.60 0.79 -2.93
CA HIS A 161 -25.49 1.08 -1.80
C HIS A 161 -25.16 0.25 -0.54
N ALA A 162 -23.89 -0.13 -0.38
CA ALA A 162 -23.44 -0.88 0.78
C ALA A 162 -23.41 0.03 2.03
N PRO A 163 -23.85 -0.44 3.20
CA PRO A 163 -23.85 0.35 4.42
C PRO A 163 -22.44 0.58 4.96
N GLU A 164 -21.50 -0.30 4.62
CA GLU A 164 -20.13 -0.29 5.10
C GLU A 164 -19.15 -0.62 3.98
N VAL A 165 -17.89 -0.23 4.16
CA VAL A 165 -16.79 -0.58 3.26
C VAL A 165 -16.25 -1.95 3.66
N SER A 166 -16.48 -2.95 2.82
CA SER A 166 -15.98 -4.31 3.01
C SER A 166 -14.57 -4.52 2.44
N THR A 167 -13.99 -5.69 2.70
CA THR A 167 -12.70 -6.10 2.10
C THR A 167 -12.75 -6.17 0.59
N GLY A 168 -13.92 -6.49 -0.01
CA GLY A 168 -14.12 -6.42 -1.47
C GLY A 168 -13.99 -5.00 -2.00
N HIS A 169 -14.60 -4.03 -1.32
CA HIS A 169 -14.47 -2.62 -1.69
C HIS A 169 -13.04 -2.12 -1.52
N LEU A 170 -12.31 -2.56 -0.46
CA LEU A 170 -10.90 -2.25 -0.29
C LEU A 170 -10.05 -2.79 -1.44
N ALA A 171 -10.27 -4.05 -1.85
CA ALA A 171 -9.56 -4.64 -2.98
C ALA A 171 -9.82 -3.89 -4.29
N LEU A 172 -11.08 -3.54 -4.58
CA LEU A 172 -11.45 -2.75 -5.76
C LEU A 172 -10.81 -1.35 -5.73
N GLY A 173 -10.78 -0.72 -4.55
CA GLY A 173 -10.14 0.56 -4.35
C GLY A 173 -8.63 0.54 -4.58
N LEU A 174 -7.94 -0.53 -4.13
CA LEU A 174 -6.52 -0.74 -4.37
C LEU A 174 -6.19 -0.92 -5.86
N ILE A 175 -7.02 -1.69 -6.57
CA ILE A 175 -6.85 -1.94 -8.02
C ILE A 175 -7.10 -0.66 -8.82
N ALA A 176 -7.97 0.23 -8.33
CA ALA A 176 -8.30 1.50 -8.98
C ALA A 176 -7.29 2.63 -8.67
N ALA A 177 -6.41 2.45 -7.70
CA ALA A 177 -5.42 3.47 -7.35
C ALA A 177 -4.28 3.51 -8.38
N ASP A 178 -4.10 4.65 -9.03
CA ASP A 178 -3.11 4.82 -10.10
C ASP A 178 -1.67 5.00 -9.60
N GLY A 179 -1.47 5.10 -8.28
CA GLY A 179 -0.17 5.43 -7.69
C GLY A 179 0.34 4.39 -6.70
N GLY A 180 1.62 4.54 -6.31
CA GLY A 180 2.27 3.70 -5.32
C GLY A 180 2.80 2.38 -5.88
N LEU A 181 2.96 1.39 -5.00
CA LEU A 181 3.59 0.11 -5.33
C LEU A 181 2.61 -0.95 -5.84
N VAL A 182 1.29 -0.74 -5.76
CA VAL A 182 0.30 -1.75 -6.19
C VAL A 182 0.39 -2.02 -7.69
N PRO A 183 0.36 -1.01 -8.61
CA PRO A 183 0.49 -1.28 -10.04
C PRO A 183 1.79 -2.01 -10.42
N PRO A 184 2.99 -1.61 -9.97
CA PRO A 184 4.21 -2.34 -10.28
C PRO A 184 4.23 -3.77 -9.69
N ILE A 185 3.62 -4.02 -8.52
CA ILE A 185 3.49 -5.38 -7.97
C ILE A 185 2.61 -6.24 -8.88
N LEU A 186 1.43 -5.73 -9.30
CA LEU A 186 0.55 -6.45 -10.22
C LEU A 186 1.28 -6.78 -11.52
N ALA A 187 1.99 -5.82 -12.10
CA ALA A 187 2.75 -6.01 -13.33
C ALA A 187 3.85 -7.06 -13.17
N ALA A 188 4.64 -7.00 -12.10
CA ALA A 188 5.72 -7.94 -11.82
C ALA A 188 5.22 -9.37 -11.61
N LEU A 189 4.04 -9.53 -11.01
CA LEU A 189 3.40 -10.82 -10.80
C LEU A 189 2.58 -11.30 -12.01
N GLY A 190 2.51 -10.52 -13.09
CA GLY A 190 1.78 -10.85 -14.30
C GLY A 190 0.25 -10.82 -14.13
N VAL A 191 -0.24 -10.05 -13.15
CA VAL A 191 -1.66 -9.97 -12.81
C VAL A 191 -2.31 -8.80 -13.52
N SER A 192 -3.32 -9.10 -14.35
CA SER A 192 -4.13 -8.06 -15.00
C SER A 192 -5.06 -7.37 -13.99
N ALA A 193 -4.92 -6.06 -13.83
CA ALA A 193 -5.80 -5.25 -12.98
C ALA A 193 -7.27 -5.37 -13.40
N TYR A 194 -7.54 -5.44 -14.71
CA TYR A 194 -8.90 -5.60 -15.25
C TYR A 194 -9.51 -6.95 -14.84
N THR A 195 -8.78 -8.06 -15.06
CA THR A 195 -9.24 -9.41 -14.71
C THR A 195 -9.47 -9.54 -13.21
N LEU A 196 -8.53 -9.01 -12.41
CA LEU A 196 -8.64 -9.03 -10.96
C LEU A 196 -9.83 -8.22 -10.46
N ARG A 197 -10.06 -7.03 -11.03
CA ARG A 197 -11.21 -6.18 -10.70
C ARG A 197 -12.54 -6.90 -10.96
N THR A 198 -12.67 -7.56 -12.13
CA THR A 198 -13.87 -8.33 -12.47
C THR A 198 -14.08 -9.46 -11.48
N ALA A 199 -13.05 -10.28 -11.21
CA ALA A 199 -13.15 -11.40 -10.30
C ALA A 199 -13.51 -10.99 -8.86
N VAL A 200 -12.93 -9.88 -8.36
CA VAL A 200 -13.30 -9.33 -7.05
C VAL A 200 -14.74 -8.81 -7.06
N GLY A 201 -15.13 -8.11 -8.14
CA GLY A 201 -16.49 -7.59 -8.29
C GLY A 201 -17.53 -8.69 -8.24
N ASP A 202 -17.32 -9.79 -8.97
CA ASP A 202 -18.24 -10.92 -9.07
C ASP A 202 -18.34 -11.70 -7.73
N ARG A 203 -17.18 -11.96 -7.09
CA ARG A 203 -17.12 -12.74 -5.83
C ARG A 203 -17.64 -11.99 -4.61
N CYS A 204 -17.47 -10.66 -4.60
CA CYS A 204 -17.83 -9.79 -3.49
C CYS A 204 -19.12 -8.99 -3.77
N ALA A 205 -19.88 -9.34 -4.80
CA ALA A 205 -21.22 -8.80 -5.00
C ALA A 205 -22.12 -9.17 -3.82
N PRO A 206 -22.99 -8.27 -3.33
CA PRO A 206 -23.97 -8.63 -2.31
C PRO A 206 -24.85 -9.77 -2.86
N ALA A 207 -25.07 -10.78 -2.05
CA ALA A 207 -26.08 -11.79 -2.38
C ALA A 207 -27.44 -11.07 -2.47
N GLY A 208 -28.04 -11.07 -3.67
CA GLY A 208 -29.32 -10.43 -3.98
C GLY A 208 -30.48 -11.03 -3.18
#